data_7191c410d6e975da26fe06b3558a6292
#
_entry.id   7191c410d6e975da26fe06b3558a6292
#
_cell.length_a   1.000
_cell.length_b   1.000
_cell.length_c   1.000
_cell.angle_alpha   90.00
_cell.angle_beta   90.00
_cell.angle_gamma   90.00
#
_symmetry.space_group_name_H-M   'P 1'
#
loop_
_entity.id
_entity.type
_entity.pdbx_description
1 polymer ?
#
loop_
_entity_poly.entity_id
_entity_poly.type
_entity_poly.pdbx_seq_one_letter_code
_entity_poly.pdbx_strand_id
1 'polypeptide(L)'
;MASLKEIPVLMGDNYAEWRKKIDFAFICNDLEWVTTTPQPEEPPKPVRAENESDADWEKRERDHAPLEMAYTLSNRQWLNANKKCMALIKNTIEPVFLGSIEECVSTEEYLERIKSQFTGSSKTYGTQLLKKLVNEKYNGGGIRDHILRMSNMNAKLKPLELDFSAKHMIHLVFASLPKEFENFVINYNMHPE
;
A
#
# COMPACT_ATOMS: atom_id res chain seq x y z
N MET A 1 7.00 -0.48 20.05
CA MET A 1 7.34 0.18 18.77
C MET A 1 7.60 -0.92 17.76
N ALA A 2 6.73 -1.07 16.74
CA ALA A 2 7.04 -1.94 15.61
C ALA A 2 8.33 -1.41 14.98
N SER A 3 9.31 -2.29 14.81
CA SER A 3 10.64 -1.92 14.37
C SER A 3 10.58 -1.44 12.91
N LEU A 4 11.02 -0.21 12.64
CA LEU A 4 11.22 0.32 11.29
C LEU A 4 12.07 -0.63 10.40
N LYS A 5 12.84 -1.52 11.02
CA LYS A 5 13.67 -2.54 10.35
C LYS A 5 12.86 -3.64 9.66
N GLU A 6 11.57 -3.77 9.95
CA GLU A 6 10.71 -4.79 9.36
C GLU A 6 9.98 -4.32 8.10
N ILE A 7 10.08 -3.04 7.75
CA ILE A 7 9.47 -2.51 6.52
C ILE A 7 10.48 -2.71 5.39
N PRO A 8 10.14 -3.49 4.34
CA PRO A 8 11.01 -3.64 3.19
C PRO A 8 11.19 -2.30 2.48
N VAL A 9 12.33 -2.09 1.86
CA VAL A 9 12.53 -0.92 0.98
C VAL A 9 11.64 -1.09 -0.25
N LEU A 10 10.88 -0.05 -0.60
CA LEU A 10 10.04 -0.05 -1.80
C LEU A 10 10.94 -0.07 -3.03
N MET A 11 10.80 -1.15 -3.78
CA MET A 11 11.41 -1.40 -5.08
C MET A 11 10.32 -1.54 -6.15
N GLY A 12 10.69 -1.76 -7.42
CA GLY A 12 9.74 -1.79 -8.53
C GLY A 12 8.66 -2.88 -8.47
N ASP A 13 8.84 -3.92 -7.65
CA ASP A 13 8.02 -5.15 -7.68
C ASP A 13 7.34 -5.50 -6.34
N ASN A 14 7.60 -4.76 -5.27
CA ASN A 14 7.12 -5.11 -3.93
C ASN A 14 6.11 -4.12 -3.32
N TYR A 15 5.47 -3.28 -4.14
CA TYR A 15 4.55 -2.25 -3.66
C TYR A 15 3.45 -2.78 -2.73
N ALA A 16 2.80 -3.89 -3.07
CA ALA A 16 1.71 -4.43 -2.27
C ALA A 16 2.17 -4.90 -0.87
N GLU A 17 3.34 -5.49 -0.78
CA GLU A 17 3.94 -5.90 0.50
C GLU A 17 4.39 -4.69 1.30
N TRP A 18 5.11 -3.76 0.66
CA TRP A 18 5.55 -2.52 1.26
C TRP A 18 4.37 -1.72 1.81
N ARG A 19 3.30 -1.52 1.02
CA ARG A 19 2.10 -0.78 1.44
C ARG A 19 1.48 -1.39 2.70
N LYS A 20 1.33 -2.70 2.74
CA LYS A 20 0.81 -3.43 3.90
C LYS A 20 1.63 -3.19 5.17
N LYS A 21 2.97 -3.13 5.03
CA LYS A 21 3.88 -2.88 6.15
C LYS A 21 3.84 -1.41 6.60
N ILE A 22 3.69 -0.47 5.68
CA ILE A 22 3.48 0.95 5.98
C ILE A 22 2.18 1.16 6.74
N ASP A 23 1.06 0.58 6.28
CA ASP A 23 -0.23 0.69 6.95
C ASP A 23 -0.15 0.12 8.38
N PHE A 24 0.46 -1.04 8.54
CA PHE A 24 0.70 -1.64 9.85
C PHE A 24 1.56 -0.73 10.76
N ALA A 25 2.61 -0.12 10.21
CA ALA A 25 3.45 0.81 10.96
C ALA A 25 2.69 2.07 11.38
N PHE A 26 1.78 2.58 10.55
CA PHE A 26 0.92 3.72 10.91
C PHE A 26 -0.02 3.35 12.06
N ILE A 27 -0.67 2.21 12.01
CA ILE A 27 -1.54 1.71 13.10
C ILE A 27 -0.76 1.56 14.39
N CYS A 28 0.43 0.92 14.37
CA CYS A 28 1.24 0.72 15.56
C CYS A 28 1.78 2.00 16.22
N ASN A 29 1.75 3.13 15.50
CA ASN A 29 2.22 4.43 15.97
C ASN A 29 1.08 5.46 16.10
N ASP A 30 -0.19 5.04 16.03
CA ASP A 30 -1.38 5.89 16.08
C ASP A 30 -1.34 7.04 15.06
N LEU A 31 -0.91 6.72 13.81
CA LEU A 31 -0.74 7.69 12.72
C LEU A 31 -1.72 7.48 11.56
N GLU A 32 -2.47 6.37 11.53
CA GLU A 32 -3.36 6.00 10.42
C GLU A 32 -4.44 7.05 10.13
N TRP A 33 -4.89 7.76 11.17
CA TRP A 33 -5.93 8.77 11.04
C TRP A 33 -5.56 9.93 10.10
N VAL A 34 -4.27 10.22 9.91
CA VAL A 34 -3.79 11.27 8.99
C VAL A 34 -4.07 10.93 7.53
N THR A 35 -4.19 9.64 7.19
CA THR A 35 -4.49 9.20 5.81
C THR A 35 -5.97 9.26 5.47
N THR A 36 -6.84 9.50 6.47
CA THR A 36 -8.30 9.53 6.31
C THR A 36 -8.91 10.86 6.73
N THR A 37 -8.16 11.68 7.47
CA THR A 37 -8.64 12.96 7.99
C THR A 37 -7.92 14.10 7.28
N PRO A 38 -8.62 14.98 6.58
CA PRO A 38 -8.01 16.13 5.93
C PRO A 38 -7.39 17.08 6.96
N GLN A 39 -6.46 17.91 6.49
CA GLN A 39 -5.91 18.96 7.33
C GLN A 39 -7.03 19.87 7.82
N PRO A 40 -7.07 20.22 9.11
CA PRO A 40 -8.04 21.16 9.64
C PRO A 40 -8.00 22.52 8.91
N GLU A 41 -9.17 23.07 8.62
CA GLU A 41 -9.29 24.39 8.01
C GLU A 41 -9.32 25.49 9.08
N GLU A 42 -8.68 26.63 8.81
CA GLU A 42 -8.68 27.79 9.70
C GLU A 42 -10.09 28.35 9.78
N PRO A 43 -10.66 28.56 10.99
CA PRO A 43 -11.97 29.17 11.13
C PRO A 43 -11.95 30.62 10.58
N PRO A 44 -12.99 31.06 9.88
CA PRO A 44 -13.03 32.39 9.33
C PRO A 44 -12.98 33.44 10.46
N LYS A 45 -12.04 34.38 10.35
CA LYS A 45 -11.89 35.45 11.32
C LYS A 45 -13.14 36.34 11.33
N PRO A 46 -13.66 36.72 12.49
CA PRO A 46 -14.78 37.63 12.55
C PRO A 46 -14.39 38.98 11.94
N VAL A 47 -15.29 39.51 11.12
CA VAL A 47 -15.14 40.87 10.54
C VAL A 47 -16.21 41.73 11.15
N ARG A 48 -15.81 42.89 11.71
CA ARG A 48 -16.75 43.84 12.30
C ARG A 48 -17.65 44.47 11.25
N ALA A 49 -18.96 44.48 11.46
CA ALA A 49 -19.90 45.13 10.59
C ALA A 49 -19.95 46.66 10.87
N GLU A 50 -20.27 47.46 9.83
CA GLU A 50 -20.24 48.96 9.92
C GLU A 50 -21.09 49.53 11.05
N ASN A 51 -22.19 48.85 11.44
CA ASN A 51 -23.13 49.34 12.47
C ASN A 51 -23.18 48.41 13.71
N GLU A 52 -22.14 47.64 13.95
CA GLU A 52 -22.11 46.73 15.06
C GLU A 52 -21.70 47.39 16.38
N SER A 53 -22.45 47.12 17.44
CA SER A 53 -22.13 47.66 18.76
C SER A 53 -20.81 47.02 19.29
N ASP A 54 -20.10 47.78 20.12
CA ASP A 54 -18.84 47.27 20.75
C ASP A 54 -19.10 46.01 21.56
N ALA A 55 -20.23 45.90 22.24
CA ALA A 55 -20.60 44.74 23.05
C ALA A 55 -20.84 43.46 22.18
N ASP A 56 -21.47 43.63 21.00
CA ASP A 56 -21.70 42.50 20.09
C ASP A 56 -20.40 42.08 19.42
N TRP A 57 -19.54 43.02 19.07
CA TRP A 57 -18.22 42.75 18.54
C TRP A 57 -17.34 41.97 19.53
N GLU A 58 -17.22 42.44 20.79
CA GLU A 58 -16.47 41.76 21.83
C GLU A 58 -17.03 40.38 22.15
N LYS A 59 -18.34 40.18 22.02
CA LYS A 59 -18.95 38.87 22.16
C LYS A 59 -18.50 37.94 21.06
N ARG A 60 -18.52 38.38 19.79
CA ARG A 60 -18.06 37.53 18.64
C ARG A 60 -16.58 37.20 18.72
N GLU A 61 -15.73 38.14 19.13
CA GLU A 61 -14.32 37.86 19.36
C GLU A 61 -14.11 36.80 20.46
N ARG A 62 -14.85 36.90 21.56
CA ARG A 62 -14.81 35.91 22.64
C ARG A 62 -15.30 34.54 22.21
N ASP A 63 -16.34 34.50 21.38
CA ASP A 63 -16.89 33.24 20.87
C ASP A 63 -15.97 32.62 19.80
N HIS A 64 -15.18 33.40 19.09
CA HIS A 64 -14.21 32.93 18.10
C HIS A 64 -12.92 32.39 18.74
N ALA A 65 -12.45 32.94 19.85
CA ALA A 65 -11.19 32.57 20.46
C ALA A 65 -11.06 31.05 20.80
N PRO A 66 -12.10 30.35 21.30
CA PRO A 66 -12.04 28.90 21.50
C PRO A 66 -11.91 28.11 20.19
N LEU A 67 -12.54 28.58 19.11
CA LEU A 67 -12.46 27.94 17.79
C LEU A 67 -11.05 28.03 17.21
N GLU A 68 -10.44 29.23 17.32
CA GLU A 68 -9.05 29.45 16.89
C GLU A 68 -8.06 28.59 17.70
N MET A 69 -8.28 28.46 19.00
CA MET A 69 -7.45 27.62 19.88
C MET A 69 -7.60 26.14 19.52
N ALA A 70 -8.82 25.67 19.31
CA ALA A 70 -9.11 24.29 18.88
C ALA A 70 -8.47 23.98 17.51
N TYR A 71 -8.60 24.89 16.55
CA TYR A 71 -7.94 24.78 15.26
C TYR A 71 -6.42 24.71 15.41
N THR A 72 -5.82 25.63 16.16
CA THR A 72 -4.36 25.68 16.36
C THR A 72 -3.84 24.36 16.92
N LEU A 73 -4.54 23.77 17.89
CA LEU A 73 -4.17 22.51 18.51
C LEU A 73 -4.31 21.34 17.50
N SER A 74 -5.46 21.24 16.87
CA SER A 74 -5.74 20.14 15.91
C SER A 74 -4.84 20.21 14.69
N ASN A 75 -4.61 21.38 14.13
CA ASN A 75 -3.71 21.59 13.00
C ASN A 75 -2.26 21.24 13.34
N ARG A 76 -1.79 21.62 14.53
CA ARG A 76 -0.46 21.24 15.02
C ARG A 76 -0.33 19.72 15.16
N GLN A 77 -1.35 19.05 15.68
CA GLN A 77 -1.36 17.58 15.81
C GLN A 77 -1.30 16.94 14.44
N TRP A 78 -2.13 17.41 13.50
CA TRP A 78 -2.17 16.90 12.12
C TRP A 78 -0.82 17.08 11.42
N LEU A 79 -0.24 18.28 11.45
CA LEU A 79 1.05 18.57 10.83
C LEU A 79 2.17 17.68 11.38
N ASN A 80 2.20 17.46 12.69
CA ASN A 80 3.20 16.59 13.33
C ASN A 80 3.04 15.13 12.91
N ALA A 81 1.81 14.64 12.87
CA ALA A 81 1.52 13.27 12.44
C ALA A 81 1.82 13.08 10.96
N ASN A 82 1.38 14.01 10.10
CA ASN A 82 1.67 14.02 8.67
C ASN A 82 3.20 14.01 8.39
N LYS A 83 3.96 14.85 9.10
CA LYS A 83 5.42 14.88 8.99
C LYS A 83 6.06 13.52 9.35
N LYS A 84 5.57 12.86 10.39
CA LYS A 84 6.06 11.53 10.78
C LYS A 84 5.75 10.47 9.72
N CYS A 85 4.54 10.46 9.17
CA CYS A 85 4.14 9.57 8.09
C CYS A 85 5.01 9.78 6.85
N MET A 86 5.17 11.03 6.42
CA MET A 86 6.02 11.38 5.26
C MET A 86 7.47 10.95 5.45
N ALA A 87 8.04 11.17 6.64
CA ALA A 87 9.40 10.74 6.96
C ALA A 87 9.54 9.21 6.90
N LEU A 88 8.56 8.47 7.44
CA LEU A 88 8.55 7.01 7.42
C LEU A 88 8.45 6.47 6.00
N ILE A 89 7.57 7.02 5.17
CA ILE A 89 7.44 6.65 3.77
C ILE A 89 8.75 6.90 3.02
N LYS A 90 9.29 8.12 3.09
CA LYS A 90 10.51 8.53 2.36
C LYS A 90 11.73 7.69 2.74
N ASN A 91 11.87 7.31 4.01
CA ASN A 91 12.96 6.44 4.47
C ASN A 91 12.85 4.98 4.01
N THR A 92 11.69 4.58 3.52
CA THR A 92 11.44 3.20 3.06
C THR A 92 11.29 3.09 1.54
N ILE A 93 11.63 4.13 0.79
CA ILE A 93 11.66 4.13 -0.68
C ILE A 93 13.11 4.13 -1.14
N GLU A 94 13.42 3.32 -2.16
CA GLU A 94 14.74 3.33 -2.76
C GLU A 94 15.07 4.73 -3.36
N PRO A 95 16.27 5.28 -3.14
CA PRO A 95 16.64 6.64 -3.58
C PRO A 95 16.39 6.93 -5.06
N VAL A 96 16.53 5.92 -5.91
CA VAL A 96 16.28 6.02 -7.36
C VAL A 96 14.83 6.39 -7.66
N PHE A 97 13.88 5.85 -6.88
CA PHE A 97 12.45 6.13 -7.06
C PHE A 97 12.01 7.39 -6.33
N LEU A 98 12.66 7.71 -5.21
CA LEU A 98 12.28 8.87 -4.40
C LEU A 98 12.33 10.17 -5.21
N GLY A 99 13.33 10.34 -6.07
CA GLY A 99 13.50 11.52 -6.92
C GLY A 99 12.47 11.63 -8.07
N SER A 100 11.76 10.55 -8.38
CA SER A 100 10.73 10.52 -9.43
C SER A 100 9.30 10.77 -8.92
N ILE A 101 9.12 10.76 -7.59
CA ILE A 101 7.82 11.02 -6.96
C ILE A 101 7.74 12.51 -6.64
N GLU A 102 6.73 13.16 -7.23
CA GLU A 102 6.49 14.57 -7.00
C GLU A 102 6.10 14.84 -5.54
N GLU A 103 6.68 15.89 -4.94
CA GLU A 103 6.41 16.29 -3.57
C GLU A 103 4.94 16.70 -3.36
N CYS A 104 4.36 16.28 -2.25
CA CYS A 104 2.99 16.59 -1.85
C CYS A 104 2.94 17.11 -0.41
N VAL A 105 1.88 17.82 -0.08
CA VAL A 105 1.66 18.36 1.26
C VAL A 105 1.12 17.28 2.20
N SER A 106 0.21 16.41 1.73
CA SER A 106 -0.42 15.40 2.55
C SER A 106 0.14 13.99 2.30
N THR A 107 0.15 13.19 3.35
CA THR A 107 0.52 11.77 3.29
C THR A 107 -0.40 10.98 2.36
N GLU A 108 -1.70 11.27 2.37
CA GLU A 108 -2.69 10.63 1.51
C GLU A 108 -2.35 10.83 0.03
N GLU A 109 -2.17 12.08 -0.39
CA GLU A 109 -1.81 12.41 -1.77
C GLU A 109 -0.49 11.77 -2.19
N TYR A 110 0.51 11.78 -1.29
CA TYR A 110 1.80 11.17 -1.57
C TYR A 110 1.70 9.65 -1.78
N LEU A 111 0.88 8.96 -0.97
CA LEU A 111 0.62 7.54 -1.12
C LEU A 111 -0.12 7.20 -2.42
N GLU A 112 -1.08 8.03 -2.86
CA GLU A 112 -1.75 7.83 -4.15
C GLU A 112 -0.81 8.06 -5.34
N ARG A 113 0.12 9.02 -5.26
CA ARG A 113 1.16 9.22 -6.29
C ARG A 113 2.11 8.01 -6.36
N ILE A 114 2.56 7.50 -5.22
CA ILE A 114 3.34 6.27 -5.15
C ILE A 114 2.55 5.13 -5.81
N LYS A 115 1.31 4.93 -5.41
CA LYS A 115 0.44 3.89 -5.96
C LYS A 115 0.33 4.00 -7.49
N SER A 116 0.05 5.19 -8.03
CA SER A 116 -0.09 5.41 -9.48
C SER A 116 1.19 5.06 -10.23
N GLN A 117 2.35 5.43 -9.69
CA GLN A 117 3.66 5.14 -10.29
C GLN A 117 3.97 3.64 -10.27
N PHE A 118 3.69 2.96 -9.17
CA PHE A 118 3.98 1.53 -9.03
C PHE A 118 2.88 0.63 -9.60
N THR A 119 1.65 1.12 -9.78
CA THR A 119 0.59 0.40 -10.48
C THR A 119 0.87 0.32 -11.99
N GLY A 120 1.55 1.31 -12.56
CA GLY A 120 2.08 1.23 -13.94
C GLY A 120 3.15 0.15 -14.10
N SER A 121 4.06 -0.02 -13.12
CA SER A 121 5.07 -1.10 -13.08
C SER A 121 4.46 -2.47 -12.75
N SER A 122 3.26 -2.53 -12.17
CA SER A 122 2.56 -3.77 -11.84
C SER A 122 2.25 -4.61 -13.10
N LYS A 123 2.02 -4.00 -14.25
CA LYS A 123 1.85 -4.72 -15.53
C LYS A 123 3.13 -5.43 -15.95
N THR A 124 4.28 -4.77 -15.83
CA THR A 124 5.59 -5.36 -16.13
C THR A 124 5.91 -6.48 -15.12
N TYR A 125 5.68 -6.22 -13.83
CA TYR A 125 5.82 -7.21 -12.77
C TYR A 125 4.89 -8.41 -12.99
N GLY A 126 3.62 -8.17 -13.27
CA GLY A 126 2.65 -9.22 -13.58
C GLY A 126 3.09 -10.08 -14.75
N THR A 127 3.57 -9.48 -15.84
CA THR A 127 4.09 -10.18 -17.00
C THR A 127 5.33 -11.02 -16.65
N GLN A 128 6.27 -10.48 -15.87
CA GLN A 128 7.46 -11.21 -15.43
C GLN A 128 7.10 -12.39 -14.51
N LEU A 129 6.20 -12.16 -13.56
CA LEU A 129 5.75 -13.19 -12.63
C LEU A 129 4.97 -14.31 -13.35
N LEU A 130 4.11 -13.93 -14.30
CA LEU A 130 3.41 -14.86 -15.17
C LEU A 130 4.40 -15.70 -15.98
N LYS A 131 5.38 -15.07 -16.62
CA LYS A 131 6.44 -15.74 -17.36
C LYS A 131 7.23 -16.70 -16.45
N LYS A 132 7.53 -16.29 -15.22
CA LYS A 132 8.23 -17.15 -14.25
C LYS A 132 7.38 -18.35 -13.87
N LEU A 133 6.09 -18.16 -13.58
CA LEU A 133 5.16 -19.23 -13.21
C LEU A 133 5.01 -20.28 -14.33
N VAL A 134 4.80 -19.81 -15.57
CA VAL A 134 4.59 -20.70 -16.74
C VAL A 134 5.87 -21.47 -17.11
N ASN A 135 7.04 -20.88 -16.89
CA ASN A 135 8.33 -21.53 -17.17
C ASN A 135 8.95 -22.25 -15.96
N GLU A 136 8.28 -22.26 -14.80
CA GLU A 136 8.79 -22.95 -13.62
C GLU A 136 8.93 -24.44 -13.90
N LYS A 137 10.05 -25.02 -13.54
CA LYS A 137 10.34 -26.46 -13.67
C LYS A 137 10.71 -27.04 -12.32
N TYR A 138 10.31 -28.29 -12.11
CA TYR A 138 10.72 -29.04 -10.94
C TYR A 138 12.21 -29.40 -11.04
N ASN A 139 13.00 -28.89 -10.11
CA ASN A 139 14.46 -29.05 -10.08
C ASN A 139 14.94 -30.03 -8.97
N GLY A 140 14.06 -30.93 -8.55
CA GLY A 140 14.34 -31.82 -7.41
C GLY A 140 13.91 -31.22 -6.07
N GLY A 141 14.12 -31.95 -4.98
CA GLY A 141 13.64 -31.61 -3.64
C GLY A 141 12.21 -32.09 -3.39
N GLY A 142 11.50 -31.48 -2.44
CA GLY A 142 10.12 -31.83 -2.12
C GLY A 142 9.13 -31.37 -3.19
N ILE A 143 8.33 -32.28 -3.75
CA ILE A 143 7.28 -31.93 -4.72
C ILE A 143 6.26 -30.96 -4.10
N ARG A 144 5.99 -31.10 -2.79
CA ARG A 144 5.13 -30.18 -2.04
C ARG A 144 5.68 -28.75 -2.06
N ASP A 145 6.97 -28.58 -1.89
CA ASP A 145 7.61 -27.26 -1.89
C ASP A 145 7.55 -26.61 -3.29
N HIS A 146 7.68 -27.43 -4.33
CA HIS A 146 7.50 -26.98 -5.71
C HIS A 146 6.06 -26.49 -5.95
N ILE A 147 5.06 -27.26 -5.56
CA ILE A 147 3.64 -26.87 -5.67
C ILE A 147 3.37 -25.60 -4.87
N LEU A 148 3.91 -25.49 -3.65
CA LEU A 148 3.74 -24.28 -2.82
C LEU A 148 4.38 -23.05 -3.46
N ARG A 149 5.56 -23.17 -4.07
CA ARG A 149 6.19 -22.07 -4.82
C ARG A 149 5.32 -21.60 -5.98
N MET A 150 4.80 -22.52 -6.79
CA MET A 150 3.91 -22.19 -7.91
C MET A 150 2.60 -21.56 -7.43
N SER A 151 2.00 -22.10 -6.36
CA SER A 151 0.78 -21.56 -5.75
C SER A 151 1.00 -20.14 -5.20
N ASN A 152 2.15 -19.88 -4.57
CA ASN A 152 2.51 -18.56 -4.07
C ASN A 152 2.69 -17.55 -5.22
N MET A 153 3.27 -17.95 -6.35
CA MET A 153 3.36 -17.09 -7.53
C MET A 153 1.97 -16.77 -8.07
N ASN A 154 1.08 -17.76 -8.17
CA ASN A 154 -0.30 -17.56 -8.60
C ASN A 154 -1.08 -16.63 -7.65
N ALA A 155 -0.92 -16.79 -6.33
CA ALA A 155 -1.55 -15.91 -5.35
C ALA A 155 -1.11 -14.44 -5.48
N LYS A 156 0.15 -14.19 -5.88
CA LYS A 156 0.66 -12.84 -6.16
C LYS A 156 0.11 -12.26 -7.47
N LEU A 157 -0.33 -13.06 -8.42
CA LEU A 157 -1.00 -12.64 -9.66
C LEU A 157 -2.46 -12.24 -9.43
N LYS A 158 -3.11 -12.73 -8.37
CA LYS A 158 -4.52 -12.48 -8.09
C LYS A 158 -4.89 -10.99 -7.97
N PRO A 159 -4.18 -10.13 -7.21
CA PRO A 159 -4.48 -8.70 -7.15
C PRO A 159 -4.23 -7.96 -8.47
N LEU A 160 -3.58 -8.61 -9.44
CA LEU A 160 -3.33 -8.08 -10.80
C LEU A 160 -4.34 -8.60 -11.83
N GLU A 161 -5.31 -9.42 -11.41
CA GLU A 161 -6.31 -10.08 -12.27
C GLU A 161 -5.66 -10.96 -13.37
N LEU A 162 -4.49 -11.55 -13.06
CA LEU A 162 -3.70 -12.40 -13.96
C LEU A 162 -3.55 -13.83 -13.42
N ASP A 163 -4.26 -14.18 -12.37
CA ASP A 163 -4.17 -15.50 -11.74
C ASP A 163 -4.87 -16.59 -12.53
N PHE A 164 -4.37 -17.81 -12.38
CA PHE A 164 -4.98 -19.00 -12.94
C PHE A 164 -5.96 -19.62 -11.96
N SER A 165 -7.05 -20.18 -12.48
CA SER A 165 -7.97 -21.00 -11.69
C SER A 165 -7.24 -22.24 -11.12
N ALA A 166 -7.80 -22.84 -10.07
CA ALA A 166 -7.24 -24.05 -9.48
C ALA A 166 -7.02 -25.17 -10.51
N LYS A 167 -7.97 -25.31 -11.44
CA LYS A 167 -7.91 -26.31 -12.52
C LYS A 167 -6.73 -26.07 -13.47
N HIS A 168 -6.50 -24.80 -13.88
CA HIS A 168 -5.35 -24.46 -14.72
C HIS A 168 -4.03 -24.64 -13.97
N MET A 169 -3.99 -24.34 -12.66
CA MET A 169 -2.80 -24.53 -11.84
C MET A 169 -2.37 -25.99 -11.76
N ILE A 170 -3.30 -26.95 -11.68
CA ILE A 170 -3.00 -28.38 -11.69
C ILE A 170 -2.26 -28.76 -12.98
N HIS A 171 -2.77 -28.31 -14.14
CA HIS A 171 -2.12 -28.57 -15.42
C HIS A 171 -0.76 -27.90 -15.56
N LEU A 172 -0.58 -26.67 -15.03
CA LEU A 172 0.74 -26.02 -15.00
C LEU A 172 1.74 -26.79 -14.12
N VAL A 173 1.30 -27.27 -12.97
CA VAL A 173 2.13 -28.14 -12.12
C VAL A 173 2.54 -29.40 -12.88
N PHE A 174 1.60 -30.08 -13.50
CA PHE A 174 1.93 -31.28 -14.30
C PHE A 174 2.92 -31.02 -15.42
N ALA A 175 2.74 -29.91 -16.17
CA ALA A 175 3.63 -29.48 -17.23
C ALA A 175 5.05 -29.10 -16.72
N SER A 176 5.18 -28.81 -15.44
CA SER A 176 6.46 -28.48 -14.80
C SER A 176 7.25 -29.71 -14.33
N LEU A 177 6.60 -30.88 -14.23
CA LEU A 177 7.20 -32.10 -13.70
C LEU A 177 8.05 -32.83 -14.76
N PRO A 178 9.13 -33.48 -14.36
CA PRO A 178 9.93 -34.32 -15.25
C PRO A 178 9.20 -35.63 -15.61
N LYS A 179 9.71 -36.33 -16.62
CA LYS A 179 9.13 -37.58 -17.14
C LYS A 179 8.92 -38.69 -16.12
N GLU A 180 9.65 -38.69 -15.04
CA GLU A 180 9.49 -39.65 -13.93
C GLU A 180 8.06 -39.64 -13.35
N PHE A 181 7.33 -38.52 -13.46
CA PHE A 181 5.96 -38.38 -12.99
C PHE A 181 4.90 -38.61 -14.09
N GLU A 182 5.30 -39.01 -15.32
CA GLU A 182 4.38 -39.17 -16.45
C GLU A 182 3.25 -40.16 -16.16
N ASN A 183 3.58 -41.30 -15.53
CA ASN A 183 2.58 -42.30 -15.15
C ASN A 183 1.55 -41.74 -14.14
N PHE A 184 1.98 -40.87 -13.23
CA PHE A 184 1.08 -40.21 -12.29
C PHE A 184 0.15 -39.26 -13.01
N VAL A 185 0.65 -38.43 -13.96
CA VAL A 185 -0.14 -37.47 -14.76
C VAL A 185 -1.16 -38.22 -15.62
N ILE A 186 -0.76 -39.33 -16.28
CA ILE A 186 -1.67 -40.16 -17.08
C ILE A 186 -2.79 -40.72 -16.20
N ASN A 187 -2.45 -41.27 -15.02
CA ASN A 187 -3.43 -41.84 -14.11
C ASN A 187 -4.43 -40.79 -13.59
N TYR A 188 -3.96 -39.59 -13.26
CA TYR A 188 -4.84 -38.48 -12.87
C TYR A 188 -5.82 -38.10 -14.00
N ASN A 189 -5.35 -38.00 -15.24
CA ASN A 189 -6.17 -37.64 -16.39
C ASN A 189 -7.19 -38.73 -16.80
N MET A 190 -6.97 -39.97 -16.37
CA MET A 190 -7.89 -41.10 -16.63
C MET A 190 -9.04 -41.22 -15.64
N HIS A 191 -8.97 -40.50 -14.50
CA HIS A 191 -10.03 -40.47 -13.51
C HIS A 191 -10.84 -39.16 -13.70
N PRO A 192 -12.07 -39.19 -14.27
CA PRO A 192 -12.93 -38.03 -14.31
C PRO A 192 -13.37 -37.67 -12.86
N GLU A 193 -13.32 -36.39 -12.52
CA GLU A 193 -13.89 -35.83 -11.28
C GLU A 193 -15.40 -35.93 -11.30
#